data_d91c9ddbe228b83cd2333daca5cc0d7e
#
_entry.id   d91c9ddbe228b83cd2333daca5cc0d7e
#
_cell.length_a   1.000
_cell.length_b   1.000
_cell.length_c   1.000
_cell.angle_alpha   90.00
_cell.angle_beta   90.00
_cell.angle_gamma   90.00
#
_symmetry.space_group_name_H-M   'P 1'
#
loop_
_entity.id
_entity.type
_entity.pdbx_description
1 polymer ?
#
loop_
_entity_poly.entity_id
_entity_poly.type
_entity_poly.pdbx_seq_one_letter_code
_entity_poly.pdbx_strand_id
1 'polypeptide(L)'
;HRLFDHFRVLGDHLLVALDGTTYFSSKTIHCPNCLTRQLTNGQTLYYHTAITPVIVCPGRPDVIALPPEYIMPQDGEAKQDCEQQAGKRWLSKHAQAVAPHQMTLLGDDLYSKQPFCALAQQQGVHFILTCKPDSHPKFYERLAFWQANDGMAERAGRCWNGRFTAVTMYRYINDVLLRGGDDALSVNWFEITVVNAKTGEQLYHNSFITNHRLSADNIAAVAHAGRGRW
;
A
#
# COMPACT_ATOMS: atom_id res chain seq x y z
N HIS A 1 24.31 9.73 4.05
CA HIS A 1 24.20 8.96 2.83
C HIS A 1 24.31 7.44 3.05
N ARG A 2 25.29 6.94 3.85
CA ARG A 2 25.46 5.49 4.09
C ARG A 2 24.31 4.82 4.85
N LEU A 3 23.52 5.55 5.66
CA LEU A 3 22.39 4.98 6.40
C LEU A 3 21.31 4.42 5.47
N PHE A 4 20.95 5.16 4.43
CA PHE A 4 19.93 4.76 3.48
C PHE A 4 20.32 3.54 2.63
N ASP A 5 21.61 3.31 2.42
CA ASP A 5 22.10 2.19 1.61
C ASP A 5 21.69 0.84 2.22
N HIS A 6 21.53 0.76 3.55
CA HIS A 6 21.07 -0.44 4.26
C HIS A 6 19.57 -0.69 4.17
N PHE A 7 18.79 0.30 3.67
CA PHE A 7 17.33 0.20 3.51
C PHE A 7 16.91 0.02 2.04
N ARG A 8 17.88 -0.03 1.11
CA ARG A 8 17.57 -0.17 -0.31
C ARG A 8 17.18 -1.61 -0.65
N VAL A 9 16.10 -1.74 -1.41
CA VAL A 9 15.54 -2.99 -1.92
C VAL A 9 15.04 -2.77 -3.36
N LEU A 10 14.63 -3.82 -4.05
CA LEU A 10 14.14 -3.76 -5.43
C LEU A 10 15.11 -3.01 -6.37
N GLY A 11 16.39 -3.38 -6.29
CA GLY A 11 17.48 -2.72 -7.00
C GLY A 11 18.05 -1.56 -6.20
N ASP A 12 17.41 -0.41 -6.17
CA ASP A 12 17.91 0.78 -5.47
C ASP A 12 16.80 1.61 -4.80
N HIS A 13 15.64 0.99 -4.56
CA HIS A 13 14.49 1.69 -3.99
C HIS A 13 14.48 1.72 -2.46
N LEU A 14 14.03 2.84 -1.89
CA LEU A 14 13.59 2.94 -0.51
C LEU A 14 12.10 2.63 -0.43
N LEU A 15 11.70 1.74 0.47
CA LEU A 15 10.29 1.48 0.75
C LEU A 15 9.78 2.47 1.78
N VAL A 16 8.75 3.22 1.43
CA VAL A 16 8.11 4.18 2.35
C VAL A 16 6.70 3.70 2.66
N ALA A 17 6.50 3.21 3.87
CA ALA A 17 5.18 2.79 4.34
C ALA A 17 4.37 4.02 4.81
N LEU A 18 3.15 4.15 4.29
CA LEU A 18 2.18 5.16 4.68
C LEU A 18 1.12 4.53 5.55
N ASP A 19 0.85 5.15 6.70
CA ASP A 19 -0.25 4.76 7.59
C ASP A 19 -0.75 5.95 8.40
N GLY A 20 -2.07 5.96 8.64
CA GLY A 20 -2.71 6.96 9.47
C GLY A 20 -2.70 6.55 10.95
N THR A 21 -2.23 7.44 11.83
CA THR A 21 -2.19 7.19 13.26
C THR A 21 -3.00 8.24 14.01
N THR A 22 -4.00 7.79 14.78
CA THR A 22 -4.70 8.66 15.73
C THR A 22 -3.88 8.76 17.01
N TYR A 23 -3.33 9.93 17.28
CA TYR A 23 -2.46 10.15 18.44
C TYR A 23 -3.17 10.83 19.62
N PHE A 24 -4.39 11.31 19.41
CA PHE A 24 -5.25 11.87 20.45
C PHE A 24 -6.72 11.55 20.17
N SER A 25 -7.48 11.20 21.18
CA SER A 25 -8.95 11.13 21.11
C SER A 25 -9.59 11.40 22.47
N SER A 26 -10.70 12.16 22.48
CA SER A 26 -11.45 12.48 23.69
C SER A 26 -12.91 12.76 23.36
N LYS A 27 -13.80 12.54 24.33
CA LYS A 27 -15.22 12.91 24.26
C LYS A 27 -15.51 14.29 24.85
N THR A 28 -14.56 14.86 25.58
CA THR A 28 -14.74 16.10 26.36
C THR A 28 -13.68 17.15 26.05
N ILE A 29 -12.42 16.72 25.91
CA ILE A 29 -11.30 17.63 25.60
C ILE A 29 -11.20 17.79 24.10
N HIS A 30 -11.23 19.02 23.61
CA HIS A 30 -11.12 19.34 22.19
C HIS A 30 -10.51 20.72 21.94
N CYS A 31 -10.02 20.93 20.74
CA CYS A 31 -9.57 22.22 20.23
C CYS A 31 -10.21 22.50 18.85
N PRO A 32 -10.08 23.70 18.30
CA PRO A 32 -10.64 24.04 16.98
C PRO A 32 -10.14 23.15 15.84
N ASN A 33 -8.97 22.53 15.99
CA ASN A 33 -8.34 21.69 14.97
C ASN A 33 -8.63 20.19 15.15
N CYS A 34 -9.55 19.80 16.06
CA CYS A 34 -9.98 18.41 16.19
C CYS A 34 -10.85 17.99 15.01
N LEU A 35 -10.56 16.82 14.49
CA LEU A 35 -11.51 16.05 13.68
C LEU A 35 -12.65 15.55 14.58
N THR A 36 -13.82 15.34 14.01
CA THR A 36 -14.99 14.87 14.76
C THR A 36 -15.60 13.63 14.13
N ARG A 37 -16.12 12.74 14.99
CA ARG A 37 -16.89 11.57 14.57
C ARG A 37 -18.05 11.36 15.55
N GLN A 38 -19.25 11.14 15.00
CA GLN A 38 -20.40 10.72 15.81
C GLN A 38 -20.28 9.25 16.16
N LEU A 39 -20.43 8.94 17.44
CA LEU A 39 -20.49 7.57 17.94
C LEU A 39 -21.93 7.05 17.88
N THR A 40 -22.10 5.73 17.91
CA THR A 40 -23.41 5.06 17.87
C THR A 40 -24.34 5.44 19.03
N ASN A 41 -23.78 5.89 20.16
CA ASN A 41 -24.51 6.36 21.33
C ASN A 41 -24.85 7.87 21.31
N GLY A 42 -24.65 8.55 20.15
CA GLY A 42 -24.93 9.97 19.96
C GLY A 42 -23.86 10.93 20.51
N GLN A 43 -22.79 10.43 21.13
CA GLN A 43 -21.70 11.27 21.61
C GLN A 43 -20.76 11.64 20.46
N THR A 44 -20.16 12.83 20.54
CA THR A 44 -19.11 13.26 19.62
C THR A 44 -17.75 12.83 20.14
N LEU A 45 -16.96 12.15 19.29
CA LEU A 45 -15.55 11.89 19.53
C LEU A 45 -14.73 12.95 18.81
N TYR A 46 -13.88 13.63 19.54
CA TYR A 46 -12.87 14.57 19.02
C TYR A 46 -11.54 13.84 18.93
N TYR A 47 -10.81 14.00 17.82
CA TYR A 47 -9.55 13.28 17.67
C TYR A 47 -8.58 14.02 16.75
N HIS A 48 -7.28 13.70 16.87
CA HIS A 48 -6.23 14.13 15.97
C HIS A 48 -5.57 12.92 15.33
N THR A 49 -5.36 12.99 14.03
CA THR A 49 -4.73 11.96 13.23
C THR A 49 -3.66 12.58 12.34
N ALA A 50 -2.61 11.84 12.08
CA ALA A 50 -1.57 12.21 11.11
C ALA A 50 -1.18 10.97 10.30
N ILE A 51 -0.74 11.17 9.07
CA ILE A 51 0.03 10.14 8.38
C ILE A 51 1.44 10.17 8.95
N THR A 52 1.96 9.01 9.28
CA THR A 52 3.31 8.82 9.83
C THR A 52 4.14 7.96 8.87
N PRO A 53 4.71 8.57 7.80
CA PRO A 53 5.49 7.82 6.83
C PRO A 53 6.80 7.34 7.44
N VAL A 54 7.18 6.10 7.15
CA VAL A 54 8.43 5.50 7.62
C VAL A 54 9.14 4.76 6.48
N ILE A 55 10.47 4.89 6.42
CA ILE A 55 11.28 4.02 5.57
C ILE A 55 11.41 2.68 6.28
N VAL A 56 11.08 1.61 5.59
CA VAL A 56 11.13 0.24 6.08
C VAL A 56 12.04 -0.62 5.19
N CYS A 57 12.55 -1.71 5.76
CA CYS A 57 13.28 -2.72 5.00
C CYS A 57 12.81 -4.11 5.47
N PRO A 58 12.26 -4.96 4.59
CA PRO A 58 11.82 -6.29 4.95
C PRO A 58 12.92 -7.09 5.65
N GLY A 59 12.58 -7.74 6.78
CA GLY A 59 13.53 -8.51 7.59
C GLY A 59 14.37 -7.68 8.57
N ARG A 60 14.16 -6.35 8.64
CA ARG A 60 14.79 -5.48 9.64
C ARG A 60 13.72 -4.89 10.58
N PRO A 61 13.99 -4.84 11.90
CA PRO A 61 13.09 -4.20 12.85
C PRO A 61 13.23 -2.67 12.86
N ASP A 62 14.36 -2.15 12.36
CA ASP A 62 14.64 -0.71 12.35
C ASP A 62 13.82 -0.01 11.29
N VAL A 63 13.35 1.20 11.59
CA VAL A 63 12.66 2.09 10.64
C VAL A 63 13.23 3.51 10.74
N ILE A 64 13.11 4.28 9.66
CA ILE A 64 13.48 5.70 9.66
C ILE A 64 12.20 6.51 9.51
N ALA A 65 11.83 7.27 10.54
CA ALA A 65 10.68 8.15 10.50
C ALA A 65 10.91 9.32 9.53
N LEU A 66 9.91 9.62 8.73
CA LEU A 66 9.87 10.78 7.85
C LEU A 66 8.90 11.84 8.43
N PRO A 67 8.97 13.10 7.96
CA PRO A 67 8.06 14.13 8.43
C PRO A 67 6.60 13.71 8.33
N PRO A 68 5.79 13.82 9.39
CA PRO A 68 4.37 13.48 9.35
C PRO A 68 3.57 14.53 8.55
N GLU A 69 2.40 14.14 8.06
CA GLU A 69 1.40 15.05 7.50
C GLU A 69 0.14 14.99 8.35
N TYR A 70 -0.25 16.13 8.94
CA TYR A 70 -1.43 16.21 9.81
C TYR A 70 -2.70 16.26 9.00
N ILE A 71 -3.73 15.55 9.48
CA ILE A 71 -5.09 15.60 8.94
C ILE A 71 -5.85 16.66 9.74
N MET A 72 -6.25 17.72 9.07
CA MET A 72 -6.89 18.88 9.69
C MET A 72 -8.38 18.91 9.34
N PRO A 73 -9.26 19.43 10.21
CA PRO A 73 -10.62 19.67 9.82
C PRO A 73 -10.66 20.78 8.77
N GLN A 74 -11.15 20.49 7.57
CA GLN A 74 -11.42 21.46 6.51
C GLN A 74 -10.22 22.32 6.04
N ASP A 75 -9.45 21.81 5.11
CA ASP A 75 -8.54 22.64 4.29
C ASP A 75 -9.31 23.48 3.25
N GLY A 76 -10.33 24.24 3.69
CA GLY A 76 -11.15 25.07 2.83
C GLY A 76 -12.23 24.35 2.00
N GLU A 77 -12.37 23.03 2.17
CA GLU A 77 -13.32 22.18 1.49
C GLU A 77 -14.59 21.95 2.34
N ALA A 78 -15.71 21.63 1.69
CA ALA A 78 -16.99 21.34 2.36
C ALA A 78 -16.97 20.06 3.21
N LYS A 79 -15.97 19.17 3.00
CA LYS A 79 -15.80 17.92 3.72
C LYS A 79 -14.57 17.96 4.61
N GLN A 80 -14.69 17.28 5.76
CA GLN A 80 -13.54 17.03 6.62
C GLN A 80 -12.42 16.35 5.82
N ASP A 81 -11.18 16.81 6.01
CA ASP A 81 -9.99 16.21 5.42
C ASP A 81 -9.86 14.73 5.77
N CYS A 82 -9.16 13.98 4.96
CA CYS A 82 -9.01 12.54 5.11
C CYS A 82 -7.57 12.09 4.85
N GLU A 83 -7.28 10.87 5.28
CA GLU A 83 -5.98 10.25 5.13
C GLU A 83 -5.48 10.24 3.67
N GLN A 84 -6.36 10.01 2.69
CA GLN A 84 -5.98 10.05 1.27
C GLN A 84 -5.51 11.45 0.82
N GLN A 85 -6.18 12.51 1.26
CA GLN A 85 -5.77 13.87 0.92
C GLN A 85 -4.46 14.25 1.60
N ALA A 86 -4.31 13.88 2.87
CA ALA A 86 -3.04 14.05 3.58
C ALA A 86 -1.91 13.27 2.89
N GLY A 87 -2.16 12.03 2.42
CA GLY A 87 -1.20 11.24 1.64
C GLY A 87 -0.78 11.92 0.35
N LYS A 88 -1.72 12.53 -0.38
CA LYS A 88 -1.41 13.29 -1.59
C LYS A 88 -0.57 14.55 -1.29
N ARG A 89 -0.91 15.29 -0.22
CA ARG A 89 -0.13 16.46 0.20
C ARG A 89 1.29 16.07 0.59
N TRP A 90 1.41 15.00 1.38
CA TRP A 90 2.72 14.48 1.77
C TRP A 90 3.56 14.10 0.56
N LEU A 91 2.98 13.34 -0.37
CA LEU A 91 3.64 12.92 -1.60
C LEU A 91 4.09 14.14 -2.44
N SER A 92 3.21 15.11 -2.64
CA SER A 92 3.54 16.33 -3.39
C SER A 92 4.66 17.16 -2.75
N LYS A 93 4.76 17.15 -1.42
CA LYS A 93 5.81 17.89 -0.68
C LYS A 93 7.16 17.15 -0.69
N HIS A 94 7.15 15.82 -0.66
CA HIS A 94 8.33 15.04 -0.32
C HIS A 94 8.84 14.12 -1.44
N ALA A 95 8.08 13.90 -2.51
CA ALA A 95 8.50 13.03 -3.62
C ALA A 95 9.85 13.46 -4.23
N GLN A 96 10.10 14.77 -4.30
CA GLN A 96 11.33 15.33 -4.85
C GLN A 96 12.54 15.21 -3.90
N ALA A 97 12.31 15.06 -2.60
CA ALA A 97 13.38 14.96 -1.59
C ALA A 97 14.02 13.57 -1.55
N VAL A 98 13.26 12.56 -1.93
CA VAL A 98 13.79 11.21 -2.20
C VAL A 98 13.93 11.13 -3.70
N ALA A 99 15.13 10.86 -4.21
CA ALA A 99 15.41 10.90 -5.64
C ALA A 99 14.30 10.21 -6.44
N PRO A 100 13.74 10.87 -7.47
CA PRO A 100 12.70 10.31 -8.33
C PRO A 100 13.13 8.91 -8.83
N HIS A 101 12.19 7.98 -8.92
CA HIS A 101 12.41 6.57 -9.30
C HIS A 101 13.15 5.69 -8.28
N GLN A 102 13.52 6.23 -7.12
CA GLN A 102 14.16 5.45 -6.04
C GLN A 102 13.26 5.31 -4.80
N MET A 103 11.99 5.64 -4.92
CA MET A 103 10.99 5.45 -3.86
C MET A 103 9.89 4.50 -4.33
N THR A 104 9.51 3.57 -3.45
CA THR A 104 8.32 2.74 -3.59
C THR A 104 7.44 2.93 -2.37
N LEU A 105 6.23 3.46 -2.56
CA LEU A 105 5.24 3.62 -1.51
C LEU A 105 4.57 2.29 -1.19
N LEU A 106 4.45 1.99 0.09
CA LEU A 106 3.63 0.90 0.61
C LEU A 106 2.42 1.50 1.31
N GLY A 107 1.25 0.98 1.01
CA GLY A 107 0.01 1.47 1.61
C GLY A 107 -1.06 0.40 1.68
N ASP A 108 -2.11 0.67 2.45
CA ASP A 108 -3.27 -0.20 2.48
C ASP A 108 -4.20 0.06 1.28
N ASP A 109 -5.35 -0.60 1.30
CA ASP A 109 -6.37 -0.50 0.28
C ASP A 109 -6.98 0.91 0.13
N LEU A 110 -6.83 1.76 1.14
CA LEU A 110 -7.27 3.15 1.09
C LEU A 110 -6.51 3.95 0.03
N TYR A 111 -5.21 3.68 -0.13
CA TYR A 111 -4.34 4.34 -1.09
C TYR A 111 -4.40 3.74 -2.51
N SER A 112 -5.01 2.57 -2.68
CA SER A 112 -5.09 1.88 -3.98
C SER A 112 -6.05 2.53 -4.99
N LYS A 113 -6.66 3.65 -4.65
CA LYS A 113 -7.58 4.37 -5.53
C LYS A 113 -6.83 5.14 -6.63
N GLN A 114 -7.41 5.16 -7.83
CA GLN A 114 -6.78 5.76 -9.00
C GLN A 114 -6.23 7.19 -8.78
N PRO A 115 -6.91 8.13 -8.08
CA PRO A 115 -6.37 9.47 -7.92
C PRO A 115 -5.04 9.54 -7.15
N PHE A 116 -4.79 8.60 -6.23
CA PHE A 116 -3.51 8.50 -5.52
C PHE A 116 -2.45 7.82 -6.38
N CYS A 117 -2.80 6.70 -7.02
CA CYS A 117 -1.90 5.97 -7.92
C CYS A 117 -1.43 6.85 -9.10
N ALA A 118 -2.34 7.62 -9.70
CA ALA A 118 -2.03 8.54 -10.79
C ALA A 118 -1.05 9.65 -10.33
N LEU A 119 -1.28 10.24 -9.14
CA LEU A 119 -0.36 11.22 -8.57
C LEU A 119 1.02 10.63 -8.32
N ALA A 120 1.11 9.41 -7.76
CA ALA A 120 2.38 8.74 -7.53
C ALA A 120 3.15 8.53 -8.84
N GLN A 121 2.48 8.03 -9.90
CA GLN A 121 3.10 7.88 -11.22
C GLN A 121 3.54 9.23 -11.81
N GLN A 122 2.73 10.27 -11.69
CA GLN A 122 3.05 11.61 -12.17
C GLN A 122 4.29 12.20 -11.48
N GLN A 123 4.48 11.86 -10.20
CA GLN A 123 5.66 12.27 -9.42
C GLN A 123 6.88 11.35 -9.65
N GLY A 124 6.78 10.35 -10.52
CA GLY A 124 7.84 9.38 -10.78
C GLY A 124 8.09 8.40 -9.62
N VAL A 125 7.09 8.21 -8.76
CA VAL A 125 7.17 7.35 -7.58
C VAL A 125 6.51 6.01 -7.86
N HIS A 126 7.18 4.93 -7.46
CA HIS A 126 6.60 3.59 -7.51
C HIS A 126 5.70 3.32 -6.30
N PHE A 127 4.83 2.33 -6.42
CA PHE A 127 3.97 1.91 -5.33
C PHE A 127 3.71 0.40 -5.34
N ILE A 128 3.44 -0.15 -4.16
CA ILE A 128 2.88 -1.48 -3.92
C ILE A 128 1.79 -1.28 -2.87
N LEU A 129 0.53 -1.34 -3.28
CA LEU A 129 -0.62 -1.01 -2.46
C LEU A 129 -1.53 -2.23 -2.34
N THR A 130 -2.00 -2.52 -1.12
CA THR A 130 -3.01 -3.57 -0.93
C THR A 130 -4.25 -3.23 -1.78
N CYS A 131 -4.81 -4.23 -2.45
CA CYS A 131 -5.98 -4.07 -3.30
C CYS A 131 -7.00 -5.16 -2.96
N LYS A 132 -8.14 -4.75 -2.38
CA LYS A 132 -9.17 -5.69 -1.94
C LYS A 132 -10.34 -5.77 -2.92
N PRO A 133 -10.98 -6.97 -3.07
CA PRO A 133 -12.13 -7.14 -3.96
C PRO A 133 -13.27 -6.15 -3.66
N ASP A 134 -13.60 -5.96 -2.38
CA ASP A 134 -14.72 -5.09 -1.95
C ASP A 134 -14.53 -3.63 -2.36
N SER A 135 -13.28 -3.19 -2.44
CA SER A 135 -12.92 -1.81 -2.81
C SER A 135 -12.78 -1.61 -4.32
N HIS A 136 -12.59 -2.70 -5.07
CA HIS A 136 -12.31 -2.68 -6.50
C HIS A 136 -13.12 -3.74 -7.30
N PRO A 137 -14.46 -3.80 -7.19
CA PRO A 137 -15.26 -4.88 -7.77
C PRO A 137 -15.06 -5.03 -9.28
N LYS A 138 -15.11 -3.94 -10.05
CA LYS A 138 -14.89 -3.97 -11.50
C LYS A 138 -13.48 -4.38 -11.91
N PHE A 139 -12.50 -4.10 -11.11
CA PHE A 139 -11.13 -4.55 -11.33
C PHE A 139 -11.02 -6.06 -11.15
N TYR A 140 -11.64 -6.61 -10.11
CA TYR A 140 -11.66 -8.03 -9.84
C TYR A 140 -12.53 -8.83 -10.83
N GLU A 141 -13.59 -8.24 -11.40
CA GLU A 141 -14.32 -8.83 -12.54
C GLU A 141 -13.41 -9.05 -13.75
N ARG A 142 -12.54 -8.07 -14.06
CA ARG A 142 -11.53 -8.21 -15.13
C ARG A 142 -10.47 -9.25 -14.79
N LEU A 143 -10.00 -9.29 -13.55
CA LEU A 143 -9.03 -10.30 -13.11
C LEU A 143 -9.63 -11.70 -13.25
N ALA A 144 -10.91 -11.91 -12.89
CA ALA A 144 -11.61 -13.18 -13.06
C ALA A 144 -11.71 -13.58 -14.55
N PHE A 145 -11.95 -12.62 -15.45
CA PHE A 145 -11.94 -12.88 -16.89
C PHE A 145 -10.55 -13.37 -17.37
N TRP A 146 -9.47 -12.70 -16.97
CA TRP A 146 -8.12 -13.10 -17.33
C TRP A 146 -7.74 -14.46 -16.75
N GLN A 147 -8.15 -14.73 -15.52
CA GLN A 147 -7.94 -16.04 -14.88
C GLN A 147 -8.65 -17.17 -15.64
N ALA A 148 -9.90 -16.94 -16.07
CA ALA A 148 -10.66 -17.94 -16.81
C ALA A 148 -10.13 -18.22 -18.23
N ASN A 149 -9.27 -17.33 -18.77
CA ASN A 149 -8.68 -17.43 -20.10
C ASN A 149 -7.16 -17.66 -20.06
N ASP A 150 -6.61 -18.22 -18.98
CA ASP A 150 -5.18 -18.51 -18.79
C ASP A 150 -4.26 -17.30 -19.02
N GLY A 151 -4.80 -16.08 -18.82
CA GLY A 151 -4.07 -14.82 -19.04
C GLY A 151 -3.20 -14.38 -17.85
N MET A 152 -3.15 -15.15 -16.76
CA MET A 152 -2.33 -14.84 -15.59
C MET A 152 -1.07 -15.68 -15.56
N ALA A 153 0.04 -15.05 -15.21
CA ALA A 153 1.29 -15.75 -14.95
C ALA A 153 1.32 -16.25 -13.50
N GLU A 154 1.96 -17.39 -13.29
CA GLU A 154 2.11 -18.02 -11.99
C GLU A 154 3.57 -18.37 -11.70
N ARG A 155 3.92 -18.31 -10.43
CA ARG A 155 5.20 -18.80 -9.91
C ARG A 155 4.98 -19.40 -8.53
N ALA A 156 5.66 -20.50 -8.24
CA ALA A 156 5.67 -21.10 -6.91
C ALA A 156 7.09 -21.22 -6.38
N GLY A 157 7.22 -21.11 -5.06
CA GLY A 157 8.46 -21.34 -4.32
C GLY A 157 8.20 -22.16 -3.06
N ARG A 158 9.22 -22.86 -2.58
CA ARG A 158 9.17 -23.62 -1.33
C ARG A 158 10.28 -23.14 -0.41
N CYS A 159 9.95 -22.95 0.86
CA CYS A 159 10.91 -22.54 1.88
C CYS A 159 10.63 -23.29 3.18
N TRP A 160 11.69 -23.77 3.81
CA TRP A 160 11.63 -24.30 5.17
C TRP A 160 11.74 -23.15 6.17
N ASN A 161 10.76 -23.01 7.07
CA ASN A 161 10.71 -21.93 8.07
C ASN A 161 11.22 -22.33 9.46
N GLY A 162 11.93 -23.47 9.57
CA GLY A 162 12.40 -24.03 10.83
C GLY A 162 11.46 -25.05 11.48
N ARG A 163 10.16 -25.07 11.09
CA ARG A 163 9.14 -25.95 11.65
C ARG A 163 8.42 -26.80 10.60
N PHE A 164 8.15 -26.26 9.44
CA PHE A 164 7.50 -26.94 8.32
C PHE A 164 7.91 -26.28 6.99
N THR A 165 7.67 -26.99 5.90
CA THR A 165 7.84 -26.41 4.55
C THR A 165 6.62 -25.56 4.21
N ALA A 166 6.83 -24.30 3.91
CA ALA A 166 5.82 -23.41 3.34
C ALA A 166 5.94 -23.40 1.80
N VAL A 167 4.82 -23.45 1.12
CA VAL A 167 4.71 -23.20 -0.33
C VAL A 167 4.14 -21.81 -0.51
N THR A 168 4.87 -20.95 -1.21
CA THR A 168 4.41 -19.63 -1.60
C THR A 168 4.04 -19.67 -3.07
N MET A 169 2.80 -19.30 -3.38
CA MET A 169 2.29 -19.17 -4.74
C MET A 169 2.11 -17.68 -5.05
N TYR A 170 2.56 -17.29 -6.22
CA TYR A 170 2.37 -15.95 -6.77
C TYR A 170 1.54 -16.07 -8.03
N ARG A 171 0.48 -15.29 -8.15
CA ARG A 171 -0.24 -15.05 -9.41
C ARG A 171 -0.09 -13.59 -9.75
N TYR A 172 0.13 -13.26 -11.01
CA TYR A 172 0.32 -11.89 -11.42
C TYR A 172 -0.06 -11.65 -12.88
N ILE A 173 -0.40 -10.41 -13.15
CA ILE A 173 -0.72 -9.91 -14.49
C ILE A 173 -0.29 -8.46 -14.60
N ASN A 174 0.19 -8.06 -15.78
CA ASN A 174 0.54 -6.68 -16.07
C ASN A 174 -0.56 -6.01 -16.90
N ASP A 175 -0.55 -4.68 -16.86
CA ASP A 175 -1.32 -3.80 -17.75
C ASP A 175 -2.84 -3.99 -17.65
N VAL A 176 -3.37 -4.05 -16.42
CA VAL A 176 -4.81 -4.13 -16.15
C VAL A 176 -5.35 -2.75 -15.78
N LEU A 177 -6.47 -2.35 -16.38
CA LEU A 177 -7.12 -1.08 -16.08
C LEU A 177 -7.76 -1.10 -14.69
N LEU A 178 -7.35 -0.18 -13.81
CA LEU A 178 -7.75 -0.14 -12.40
C LEU A 178 -9.26 0.14 -12.21
N ARG A 179 -9.87 0.86 -13.16
CA ARG A 179 -11.32 1.15 -13.14
C ARG A 179 -11.92 1.13 -14.54
N GLY A 180 -13.20 1.41 -14.67
CA GLY A 180 -13.87 1.70 -15.96
C GLY A 180 -13.62 3.14 -16.40
N GLY A 181 -13.81 3.42 -17.69
CA GLY A 181 -13.66 4.74 -18.33
C GLY A 181 -12.37 4.87 -19.13
N ASP A 182 -12.36 5.85 -20.03
CA ASP A 182 -11.26 6.07 -20.98
C ASP A 182 -10.00 6.62 -20.32
N ASP A 183 -10.13 7.21 -19.13
CA ASP A 183 -9.05 7.73 -18.29
C ASP A 183 -8.55 6.71 -17.24
N ALA A 184 -8.90 5.43 -17.41
CA ALA A 184 -8.52 4.39 -16.47
C ALA A 184 -7.00 4.17 -16.46
N LEU A 185 -6.42 4.23 -15.25
CA LEU A 185 -5.00 3.96 -15.04
C LEU A 185 -4.70 2.49 -15.27
N SER A 186 -3.66 2.20 -16.06
CA SER A 186 -3.11 0.85 -16.17
C SER A 186 -2.15 0.57 -15.01
N VAL A 187 -2.34 -0.57 -14.36
CA VAL A 187 -1.52 -1.04 -13.24
C VAL A 187 -1.20 -2.52 -13.42
N ASN A 188 -0.24 -3.01 -12.66
CA ASN A 188 0.09 -4.42 -12.55
C ASN A 188 -0.52 -4.95 -11.24
N TRP A 189 -0.99 -6.17 -11.25
CA TRP A 189 -1.58 -6.81 -10.08
C TRP A 189 -0.86 -8.11 -9.75
N PHE A 190 -0.75 -8.41 -8.46
CA PHE A 190 -0.28 -9.70 -7.99
C PHE A 190 -0.95 -10.13 -6.70
N GLU A 191 -0.96 -11.43 -6.48
CA GLU A 191 -1.48 -12.08 -5.30
C GLU A 191 -0.43 -13.03 -4.73
N ILE A 192 -0.40 -13.13 -3.41
CA ILE A 192 0.47 -14.04 -2.68
C ILE A 192 -0.39 -14.97 -1.84
N THR A 193 -0.22 -16.26 -1.99
CA THR A 193 -0.79 -17.26 -1.11
C THR A 193 0.34 -18.12 -0.51
N VAL A 194 0.36 -18.24 0.79
CA VAL A 194 1.32 -19.11 1.51
C VAL A 194 0.54 -20.22 2.20
N VAL A 195 0.91 -21.45 1.92
CA VAL A 195 0.28 -22.64 2.51
C VAL A 195 1.32 -23.54 3.19
N ASN A 196 0.90 -24.23 4.21
CA ASN A 196 1.69 -25.32 4.80
C ASN A 196 1.68 -26.51 3.82
N ALA A 197 2.87 -26.93 3.34
CA ALA A 197 2.99 -28.00 2.35
C ALA A 197 2.44 -29.35 2.83
N LYS A 198 2.39 -29.59 4.15
CA LYS A 198 1.94 -30.85 4.72
C LYS A 198 0.43 -30.87 4.97
N THR A 199 -0.12 -29.76 5.50
CA THR A 199 -1.52 -29.71 5.94
C THR A 199 -2.46 -29.05 4.92
N GLY A 200 -1.90 -28.29 3.95
CA GLY A 200 -2.68 -27.46 3.03
C GLY A 200 -3.26 -26.20 3.67
N GLU A 201 -3.00 -25.96 4.96
CA GLU A 201 -3.50 -24.78 5.69
C GLU A 201 -2.95 -23.49 5.07
N GLN A 202 -3.85 -22.55 4.78
CA GLN A 202 -3.48 -21.21 4.30
C GLN A 202 -2.97 -20.36 5.46
N LEU A 203 -1.70 -20.00 5.40
CA LEU A 203 -1.00 -19.22 6.41
C LEU A 203 -1.04 -17.73 6.13
N TYR A 204 -1.12 -17.37 4.86
CA TYR A 204 -1.17 -15.97 4.42
C TYR A 204 -1.83 -15.87 3.05
N HIS A 205 -2.62 -14.81 2.86
CA HIS A 205 -3.13 -14.41 1.57
C HIS A 205 -3.28 -12.89 1.53
N ASN A 206 -2.81 -12.28 0.46
CA ASN A 206 -3.07 -10.85 0.19
C ASN A 206 -2.85 -10.57 -1.30
N SER A 207 -3.45 -9.48 -1.78
CA SER A 207 -3.32 -9.03 -3.15
C SER A 207 -2.97 -7.54 -3.21
N PHE A 208 -2.27 -7.16 -4.27
CA PHE A 208 -1.65 -5.84 -4.41
C PHE A 208 -1.75 -5.34 -5.84
N ILE A 209 -1.78 -4.02 -5.97
CA ILE A 209 -1.51 -3.33 -7.23
C ILE A 209 -0.16 -2.61 -7.15
N THR A 210 0.48 -2.48 -8.29
CA THR A 210 1.80 -1.84 -8.42
C THR A 210 2.00 -1.27 -9.81
N ASN A 211 2.88 -0.29 -9.94
CA ASN A 211 3.41 0.16 -11.23
C ASN A 211 4.81 -0.41 -11.55
N HIS A 212 5.37 -1.25 -10.67
CA HIS A 212 6.51 -2.09 -11.03
C HIS A 212 6.08 -3.13 -12.06
N ARG A 213 6.82 -3.25 -13.18
CA ARG A 213 6.61 -4.33 -14.15
C ARG A 213 6.92 -5.67 -13.50
N LEU A 214 5.99 -6.62 -13.58
CA LEU A 214 6.11 -7.93 -12.94
C LEU A 214 6.63 -8.97 -13.94
N SER A 215 7.51 -9.84 -13.45
CA SER A 215 8.07 -10.96 -14.20
C SER A 215 8.33 -12.16 -13.28
N ALA A 216 8.61 -13.32 -13.85
CA ALA A 216 9.02 -14.49 -13.07
C ALA A 216 10.27 -14.23 -12.23
N ASP A 217 11.16 -13.34 -12.66
CA ASP A 217 12.42 -13.06 -11.96
C ASP A 217 12.23 -12.15 -10.75
N ASN A 218 11.30 -11.17 -10.82
CA ASN A 218 11.18 -10.15 -9.79
C ASN A 218 9.95 -10.31 -8.87
N ILE A 219 8.94 -11.11 -9.23
CA ILE A 219 7.69 -11.21 -8.47
C ILE A 219 7.91 -11.54 -6.98
N ALA A 220 8.86 -12.43 -6.67
CA ALA A 220 9.14 -12.78 -5.29
C ALA A 220 9.72 -11.60 -4.50
N ALA A 221 10.59 -10.79 -5.11
CA ALA A 221 11.16 -9.60 -4.48
C ALA A 221 10.12 -8.49 -4.29
N VAL A 222 9.28 -8.23 -5.31
CA VAL A 222 8.19 -7.25 -5.23
C VAL A 222 7.16 -7.66 -4.17
N ALA A 223 6.81 -8.94 -4.12
CA ALA A 223 5.90 -9.50 -3.13
C ALA A 223 6.48 -9.42 -1.70
N HIS A 224 7.78 -9.68 -1.53
CA HIS A 224 8.46 -9.53 -0.26
C HIS A 224 8.46 -8.06 0.20
N ALA A 225 8.71 -7.12 -0.70
CA ALA A 225 8.63 -5.69 -0.42
C ALA A 225 7.22 -5.26 0.00
N GLY A 226 6.17 -5.71 -0.70
CA GLY A 226 4.77 -5.40 -0.37
C GLY A 226 4.34 -5.91 1.01
N ARG A 227 4.93 -7.01 1.50
CA ARG A 227 4.72 -7.52 2.86
C ARG A 227 5.50 -6.77 3.93
N GLY A 228 6.51 -6.00 3.55
CA GLY A 228 7.41 -5.28 4.46
C GLY A 228 6.79 -4.10 5.19
N ARG A 229 5.50 -3.79 4.97
CA ARG A 229 4.76 -2.77 5.69
C ARG A 229 4.43 -3.18 7.15
N TRP A 230 4.39 -4.48 7.43
CA TRP A 230 3.97 -5.07 8.72
C TRP A 230 5.09 -5.86 9.36
#